data_411eeac69dbb5783cc5d8319643cbfc7
#
_entry.id   411eeac69dbb5783cc5d8319643cbfc7
#
_cell.length_a   1.000
_cell.length_b   1.000
_cell.length_c   1.000
_cell.angle_alpha   90.00
_cell.angle_beta   90.00
_cell.angle_gamma   90.00
#
_symmetry.space_group_name_H-M   'P 1'
#
loop_
_entity.id
_entity.type
_entity.pdbx_description
1 polymer ?
#
loop_
_entity_poly.entity_id
_entity_poly.type
_entity_poly.pdbx_seq_one_letter_code
_entity_poly.pdbx_strand_id
1 'polypeptide(L)'
;VQKPLEYYHNNITGTLILCDVMRNHGVKNIIFSSSATVYGDPAFIPITEECPKGQITNPYGQTKGMLEQILTDFHVADPEWNVVLLRYFNPIGAHESGLIGEDPKGIPNNLVPYIAQVAVGKLEKLGVFGDDYDTPDGTGVRDYIHVVDLAKGHVKALKKFEEKPEVRIYNLGTGIGYSVLDVLHAYEEACGKTLPYEIKPRRAGDIATCYCDATKAKEELGWAAEKGIKEMCADSWKWQSMNPDGYRK
;
A
#
# COMPACT_ATOMS: atom_id res chain seq x y z
N VAL A 1 -15.82 3.84 2.55
CA VAL A 1 -16.68 5.04 2.42
C VAL A 1 -17.89 5.00 3.37
N GLN A 2 -18.39 3.80 3.73
CA GLN A 2 -19.62 3.69 4.54
C GLN A 2 -19.45 4.06 6.05
N LYS A 3 -18.22 4.08 6.56
CA LYS A 3 -17.92 4.30 7.98
C LYS A 3 -16.84 5.37 8.20
N PRO A 4 -17.05 6.62 7.79
CA PRO A 4 -16.02 7.66 7.86
C PRO A 4 -15.56 7.95 9.30
N LEU A 5 -16.48 7.98 10.27
CA LEU A 5 -16.14 8.25 11.66
C LEU A 5 -15.15 7.22 12.25
N GLU A 6 -15.28 5.93 11.89
CA GLU A 6 -14.35 4.90 12.36
C GLU A 6 -12.93 5.17 11.84
N TYR A 7 -12.78 5.59 10.55
CA TYR A 7 -11.49 5.98 9.99
C TYR A 7 -10.88 7.18 10.71
N TYR A 8 -11.67 8.24 10.93
CA TYR A 8 -11.18 9.44 11.59
C TYR A 8 -10.80 9.16 13.05
N HIS A 9 -11.63 8.49 13.82
CA HIS A 9 -11.31 8.12 15.21
C HIS A 9 -10.08 7.21 15.28
N ASN A 10 -10.02 6.16 14.47
CA ASN A 10 -8.89 5.24 14.53
C ASN A 10 -7.58 5.92 14.07
N ASN A 11 -7.60 6.58 12.93
CA ASN A 11 -6.37 7.08 12.32
C ASN A 11 -5.94 8.43 12.91
N ILE A 12 -6.84 9.43 12.98
CA ILE A 12 -6.47 10.76 13.48
C ILE A 12 -6.32 10.75 14.99
N THR A 13 -7.37 10.36 15.72
CA THR A 13 -7.33 10.38 17.19
C THR A 13 -6.24 9.44 17.71
N GLY A 14 -6.10 8.23 17.15
CA GLY A 14 -5.07 7.28 17.55
C GLY A 14 -3.66 7.83 17.35
N THR A 15 -3.38 8.48 16.21
CA THR A 15 -2.06 9.07 15.95
C THR A 15 -1.80 10.28 16.85
N LEU A 16 -2.78 11.14 17.11
CA LEU A 16 -2.63 12.28 18.03
C LEU A 16 -2.30 11.81 19.45
N ILE A 17 -3.00 10.78 19.95
CA ILE A 17 -2.71 10.20 21.28
C ILE A 17 -1.29 9.63 21.29
N LEU A 18 -0.89 8.89 20.26
CA LEU A 18 0.47 8.35 20.14
C LEU A 18 1.52 9.47 20.20
N CYS A 19 1.34 10.52 19.41
CA CYS A 19 2.28 11.64 19.36
C CYS A 19 2.34 12.40 20.69
N ASP A 20 1.21 12.55 21.40
CA ASP A 20 1.20 13.16 22.73
C ASP A 20 1.98 12.32 23.75
N VAL A 21 1.79 11.00 23.74
CA VAL A 21 2.59 10.08 24.57
C VAL A 21 4.07 10.14 24.19
N MET A 22 4.40 10.11 22.91
CA MET A 22 5.79 10.23 22.43
C MET A 22 6.44 11.52 22.93
N ARG A 23 5.76 12.66 22.77
CA ARG A 23 6.23 13.96 23.26
C ARG A 23 6.52 13.95 24.77
N ASN A 24 5.59 13.40 25.55
CA ASN A 24 5.70 13.36 27.02
C ASN A 24 6.86 12.44 27.49
N HIS A 25 7.29 11.51 26.64
CA HIS A 25 8.42 10.61 26.91
C HIS A 25 9.71 11.01 26.16
N GLY A 26 9.75 12.20 25.53
CA GLY A 26 10.93 12.69 24.82
C GLY A 26 11.27 11.92 23.53
N VAL A 27 10.32 11.16 22.99
CA VAL A 27 10.48 10.43 21.71
C VAL A 27 9.93 11.30 20.58
N LYS A 28 10.80 11.79 19.70
CA LYS A 28 10.46 12.73 18.64
C LYS A 28 10.81 12.24 17.21
N ASN A 29 11.09 10.96 17.05
CA ASN A 29 11.36 10.33 15.76
C ASN A 29 10.18 9.44 15.37
N ILE A 30 9.57 9.68 14.23
CA ILE A 30 8.43 8.90 13.75
C ILE A 30 8.56 8.56 12.27
N ILE A 31 8.38 7.27 11.93
CA ILE A 31 8.10 6.83 10.57
C ILE A 31 6.60 6.63 10.45
N PHE A 32 5.98 7.37 9.56
CA PHE A 32 4.55 7.30 9.33
C PHE A 32 4.23 6.53 8.05
N SER A 33 3.43 5.49 8.22
CA SER A 33 2.84 4.72 7.13
C SER A 33 1.78 5.57 6.42
N SER A 34 2.22 6.36 5.43
CA SER A 34 1.31 7.08 4.54
C SER A 34 0.85 6.20 3.37
N SER A 35 0.32 6.77 2.33
CA SER A 35 -0.25 6.02 1.21
C SER A 35 -0.20 6.83 -0.07
N ALA A 36 -0.04 6.17 -1.21
CA ALA A 36 -0.21 6.78 -2.53
C ALA A 36 -1.61 7.40 -2.74
N THR A 37 -2.60 7.00 -1.94
CA THR A 37 -3.96 7.59 -2.02
C THR A 37 -3.99 9.09 -1.71
N VAL A 38 -2.94 9.67 -1.10
CA VAL A 38 -2.83 11.12 -0.86
C VAL A 38 -2.64 11.91 -2.17
N TYR A 39 -2.21 11.26 -3.24
CA TYR A 39 -2.09 11.88 -4.55
C TYR A 39 -3.44 12.03 -5.25
N GLY A 40 -4.47 11.29 -4.81
CA GLY A 40 -5.79 11.31 -5.46
C GLY A 40 -5.70 10.91 -6.93
N ASP A 41 -6.25 11.75 -7.82
CA ASP A 41 -6.01 11.68 -9.26
C ASP A 41 -4.70 12.42 -9.54
N PRO A 42 -3.60 11.73 -9.86
CA PRO A 42 -2.27 12.31 -9.91
C PRO A 42 -2.11 13.24 -11.12
N ALA A 43 -1.45 14.37 -10.93
CA ALA A 43 -1.20 15.34 -11.99
C ALA A 43 -0.28 14.80 -13.11
N PHE A 44 0.54 13.81 -12.80
CA PHE A 44 1.44 13.14 -13.75
C PHE A 44 1.84 11.74 -13.28
N ILE A 45 2.25 10.91 -14.21
CA ILE A 45 2.71 9.53 -14.02
C ILE A 45 4.01 9.35 -14.83
N PRO A 46 5.08 8.72 -14.27
CA PRO A 46 5.20 8.16 -12.91
C PRO A 46 5.09 9.23 -11.82
N ILE A 47 4.52 8.84 -10.66
CA ILE A 47 4.27 9.76 -9.55
C ILE A 47 5.56 9.93 -8.73
N THR A 48 6.10 11.14 -8.67
CA THR A 48 7.18 11.52 -7.75
C THR A 48 6.61 12.11 -6.45
N GLU A 49 7.45 12.31 -5.43
CA GLU A 49 7.06 12.96 -4.17
C GLU A 49 6.68 14.43 -4.34
N GLU A 50 7.09 15.06 -5.44
CA GLU A 50 6.74 16.43 -5.83
C GLU A 50 5.35 16.55 -6.44
N CYS A 51 4.74 15.41 -6.81
CA CYS A 51 3.37 15.41 -7.31
C CYS A 51 2.44 16.03 -6.25
N PRO A 52 1.67 17.05 -6.59
CA PRO A 52 0.78 17.69 -5.63
C PRO A 52 -0.25 16.70 -5.10
N LYS A 53 -0.69 16.90 -3.87
CA LYS A 53 -1.84 16.16 -3.33
C LYS A 53 -3.06 16.55 -4.13
N GLY A 54 -3.68 15.58 -4.80
CA GLY A 54 -4.87 15.78 -5.60
C GLY A 54 -6.15 15.73 -4.77
N GLN A 55 -7.29 15.67 -5.44
CA GLN A 55 -8.58 15.48 -4.78
C GLN A 55 -8.67 14.05 -4.25
N ILE A 56 -8.55 13.91 -2.93
CA ILE A 56 -8.67 12.61 -2.27
C ILE A 56 -10.15 12.22 -2.20
N THR A 57 -10.52 11.07 -2.73
CA THR A 57 -11.91 10.65 -2.94
C THR A 57 -12.48 9.77 -1.85
N ASN A 58 -11.69 9.42 -0.82
CA ASN A 58 -12.15 8.50 0.23
C ASN A 58 -11.61 8.89 1.62
N PRO A 59 -12.35 8.52 2.70
CA PRO A 59 -11.97 8.87 4.08
C PRO A 59 -10.60 8.34 4.50
N TYR A 60 -10.19 7.14 4.05
CA TYR A 60 -8.88 6.59 4.37
C TYR A 60 -7.75 7.48 3.84
N GLY A 61 -7.74 7.78 2.54
CA GLY A 61 -6.76 8.67 1.95
C GLY A 61 -6.78 10.06 2.60
N GLN A 62 -7.98 10.57 2.91
CA GLN A 62 -8.12 11.86 3.58
C GLN A 62 -7.45 11.86 4.96
N THR A 63 -7.62 10.79 5.78
CA THR A 63 -6.92 10.70 7.07
C THR A 63 -5.41 10.66 6.89
N LYS A 64 -4.89 9.98 5.85
CA LYS A 64 -3.44 9.94 5.58
C LYS A 64 -2.91 11.32 5.20
N GLY A 65 -3.60 12.04 4.30
CA GLY A 65 -3.23 13.39 3.91
C GLY A 65 -3.26 14.40 5.07
N MET A 66 -4.27 14.32 5.95
CA MET A 66 -4.35 15.14 7.16
C MET A 66 -3.22 14.82 8.13
N LEU A 67 -2.89 13.55 8.34
CA LEU A 67 -1.83 13.15 9.25
C LEU A 67 -0.44 13.54 8.75
N GLU A 68 -0.19 13.53 7.45
CA GLU A 68 1.05 14.10 6.90
C GLU A 68 1.19 15.59 7.27
N GLN A 69 0.10 16.36 7.18
CA GLN A 69 0.11 17.77 7.57
C GLN A 69 0.33 17.93 9.06
N ILE A 70 -0.43 17.22 9.90
CA ILE A 70 -0.31 17.27 11.36
C ILE A 70 1.11 16.96 11.83
N LEU A 71 1.73 15.91 11.27
CA LEU A 71 3.10 15.54 11.62
C LEU A 71 4.13 16.58 11.15
N THR A 72 3.88 17.21 10.00
CA THR A 72 4.70 18.34 9.52
C THR A 72 4.58 19.54 10.47
N ASP A 73 3.37 19.86 10.94
CA ASP A 73 3.13 20.95 11.89
C ASP A 73 3.82 20.70 13.24
N PHE A 74 3.95 19.42 13.67
CA PHE A 74 4.73 19.10 14.87
C PHE A 74 6.21 19.46 14.71
N HIS A 75 6.81 19.16 13.56
CA HIS A 75 8.19 19.58 13.29
C HIS A 75 8.33 21.11 13.22
N VAL A 76 7.37 21.81 12.59
CA VAL A 76 7.38 23.28 12.51
C VAL A 76 7.30 23.90 13.90
N ALA A 77 6.49 23.37 14.80
CA ALA A 77 6.33 23.86 16.17
C ALA A 77 7.51 23.49 17.08
N ASP A 78 8.15 22.35 16.82
CA ASP A 78 9.26 21.82 17.60
C ASP A 78 10.24 21.09 16.65
N PRO A 79 11.33 21.75 16.20
CA PRO A 79 12.30 21.21 15.24
C PRO A 79 13.06 19.95 15.70
N GLU A 80 12.90 19.52 16.95
CA GLU A 80 13.45 18.24 17.39
C GLU A 80 12.66 17.04 16.87
N TRP A 81 11.41 17.25 16.38
CA TRP A 81 10.66 16.19 15.70
C TRP A 81 11.27 15.87 14.34
N ASN A 82 11.55 14.60 14.13
CA ASN A 82 11.98 14.07 12.84
C ASN A 82 10.89 13.13 12.31
N VAL A 83 10.41 13.42 11.12
CA VAL A 83 9.25 12.75 10.52
C VAL A 83 9.63 12.15 9.17
N VAL A 84 9.52 10.85 9.00
CA VAL A 84 9.66 10.19 7.70
C VAL A 84 8.30 9.66 7.27
N LEU A 85 7.79 10.21 6.17
CA LEU A 85 6.51 9.85 5.57
C LEU A 85 6.76 8.86 4.44
N LEU A 86 6.29 7.63 4.57
CA LEU A 86 6.41 6.60 3.55
C LEU A 86 5.08 6.44 2.81
N ARG A 87 5.01 6.93 1.58
CA ARG A 87 3.87 6.78 0.69
C ARG A 87 4.01 5.51 -0.10
N TYR A 88 3.46 4.41 0.40
CA TYR A 88 3.51 3.17 -0.36
C TYR A 88 2.28 2.94 -1.23
N PHE A 89 2.54 2.21 -2.31
CA PHE A 89 1.56 1.85 -3.29
C PHE A 89 0.81 0.59 -2.82
N ASN A 90 0.63 -0.42 -3.58
CA ASN A 90 -0.20 -1.56 -3.21
C ASN A 90 0.63 -2.73 -2.65
N PRO A 91 0.81 -2.87 -1.32
CA PRO A 91 1.56 -3.99 -0.78
C PRO A 91 0.80 -5.30 -0.98
N ILE A 92 1.51 -6.30 -1.50
CA ILE A 92 1.03 -7.67 -1.72
C ILE A 92 2.13 -8.68 -1.41
N GLY A 93 1.82 -9.97 -1.55
CA GLY A 93 2.75 -11.04 -1.24
C GLY A 93 2.70 -11.46 0.22
N ALA A 94 3.65 -12.29 0.60
CA ALA A 94 3.81 -12.82 1.94
C ALA A 94 5.30 -13.08 2.20
N HIS A 95 5.68 -13.47 3.40
CA HIS A 95 7.04 -13.90 3.66
C HIS A 95 7.30 -15.26 2.97
N GLU A 96 8.45 -15.40 2.35
CA GLU A 96 8.85 -16.61 1.59
C GLU A 96 8.77 -17.92 2.37
N SER A 97 8.82 -17.87 3.71
CA SER A 97 8.64 -19.04 4.57
C SER A 97 7.22 -19.63 4.52
N GLY A 98 6.20 -18.87 4.11
CA GLY A 98 4.79 -19.23 4.23
C GLY A 98 4.26 -19.22 5.67
N LEU A 99 4.99 -18.62 6.62
CA LEU A 99 4.58 -18.52 8.03
C LEU A 99 3.90 -17.18 8.35
N ILE A 100 4.16 -16.14 7.55
CA ILE A 100 3.61 -14.79 7.73
C ILE A 100 2.94 -14.37 6.42
N GLY A 101 1.68 -13.99 6.50
CA GLY A 101 0.90 -13.52 5.36
C GLY A 101 -0.35 -12.76 5.79
N GLU A 102 -1.18 -12.38 4.84
CA GLU A 102 -2.39 -11.59 5.07
C GLU A 102 -3.58 -12.49 5.38
N ASP A 103 -4.22 -12.28 6.53
CA ASP A 103 -5.43 -13.00 6.97
C ASP A 103 -6.56 -12.02 7.28
N PRO A 104 -7.23 -11.45 6.27
CA PRO A 104 -8.29 -10.47 6.48
C PRO A 104 -9.53 -11.12 7.09
N LYS A 105 -10.17 -10.39 8.00
CA LYS A 105 -11.46 -10.81 8.58
C LYS A 105 -12.59 -10.58 7.57
N GLY A 106 -13.31 -11.65 7.23
CA GLY A 106 -14.43 -11.61 6.28
C GLY A 106 -13.97 -11.58 4.82
N ILE A 107 -14.78 -10.97 3.94
CA ILE A 107 -14.48 -10.86 2.51
C ILE A 107 -13.39 -9.80 2.32
N PRO A 108 -12.26 -10.13 1.67
CA PRO A 108 -11.19 -9.18 1.41
C PRO A 108 -11.64 -8.01 0.54
N ASN A 109 -11.15 -6.82 0.86
CA ASN A 109 -11.34 -5.64 0.02
C ASN A 109 -10.19 -5.42 -0.99
N ASN A 110 -9.02 -6.03 -0.72
CA ASN A 110 -7.84 -5.93 -1.56
C ASN A 110 -7.81 -7.04 -2.61
N LEU A 111 -7.20 -6.78 -3.77
CA LEU A 111 -7.19 -7.66 -4.93
C LEU A 111 -6.58 -9.03 -4.61
N VAL A 112 -5.32 -9.06 -4.16
CA VAL A 112 -4.56 -10.33 -4.02
C VAL A 112 -5.14 -11.24 -2.94
N PRO A 113 -5.50 -10.80 -1.74
CA PRO A 113 -6.17 -11.69 -0.79
C PRO A 113 -7.55 -12.16 -1.27
N TYR A 114 -8.25 -11.38 -2.11
CA TYR A 114 -9.48 -11.86 -2.75
C TYR A 114 -9.19 -12.99 -3.74
N ILE A 115 -8.20 -12.79 -4.65
CA ILE A 115 -7.76 -13.83 -5.60
C ILE A 115 -7.33 -15.10 -4.83
N ALA A 116 -6.59 -14.95 -3.73
CA ALA A 116 -6.16 -16.06 -2.88
C ALA A 116 -7.34 -16.88 -2.34
N GLN A 117 -8.41 -16.22 -1.91
CA GLN A 117 -9.63 -16.90 -1.45
C GLN A 117 -10.39 -17.58 -2.58
N VAL A 118 -10.35 -17.04 -3.80
CA VAL A 118 -10.88 -17.75 -4.99
C VAL A 118 -10.03 -18.98 -5.28
N ALA A 119 -8.72 -18.88 -5.24
CA ALA A 119 -7.80 -19.99 -5.53
C ALA A 119 -7.94 -21.18 -4.56
N VAL A 120 -8.29 -20.93 -3.28
CA VAL A 120 -8.59 -22.00 -2.31
C VAL A 120 -10.07 -22.40 -2.27
N GLY A 121 -10.93 -21.79 -3.10
CA GLY A 121 -12.35 -22.14 -3.21
C GLY A 121 -13.27 -21.56 -2.12
N LYS A 122 -12.80 -20.58 -1.36
CA LYS A 122 -13.64 -19.86 -0.38
C LYS A 122 -14.57 -18.85 -1.03
N LEU A 123 -14.15 -18.26 -2.15
CA LEU A 123 -14.95 -17.38 -2.98
C LEU A 123 -15.11 -18.00 -4.37
N GLU A 124 -16.27 -17.77 -4.97
CA GLU A 124 -16.64 -18.38 -6.26
C GLU A 124 -15.83 -17.81 -7.42
N LYS A 125 -15.68 -16.50 -7.49
CA LYS A 125 -15.03 -15.79 -8.61
C LYS A 125 -14.55 -14.42 -8.21
N LEU A 126 -13.56 -13.88 -8.94
CA LEU A 126 -13.08 -12.51 -8.79
C LEU A 126 -14.01 -11.54 -9.51
N GLY A 127 -14.36 -10.42 -8.86
CA GLY A 127 -14.96 -9.27 -9.54
C GLY A 127 -13.88 -8.31 -10.04
N VAL A 128 -13.80 -8.11 -11.36
CA VAL A 128 -12.93 -7.12 -12.01
C VAL A 128 -13.76 -5.86 -12.28
N PHE A 129 -13.40 -4.75 -11.65
CA PHE A 129 -14.19 -3.51 -11.69
C PHE A 129 -13.75 -2.57 -12.83
N GLY A 130 -14.47 -2.63 -13.95
CA GLY A 130 -14.19 -1.90 -15.19
C GLY A 130 -13.23 -2.66 -16.09
N ASP A 131 -13.53 -2.64 -17.39
CA ASP A 131 -12.73 -3.17 -18.50
C ASP A 131 -12.61 -2.16 -19.65
N ASP A 132 -12.96 -0.91 -19.35
CA ASP A 132 -13.05 0.19 -20.30
C ASP A 132 -12.14 1.39 -19.91
N TYR A 133 -11.15 1.19 -19.02
CA TYR A 133 -10.13 2.19 -18.73
C TYR A 133 -9.16 2.35 -19.91
N ASP A 134 -8.58 3.54 -20.03
CA ASP A 134 -7.51 3.81 -21.00
C ASP A 134 -6.19 3.15 -20.50
N THR A 135 -6.13 1.82 -20.61
CA THR A 135 -5.03 0.94 -20.20
C THR A 135 -4.91 -0.22 -21.20
N PRO A 136 -3.79 -0.96 -21.24
CA PRO A 136 -3.57 -1.98 -22.26
C PRO A 136 -4.65 -3.07 -22.37
N ASP A 137 -5.27 -3.47 -21.25
CA ASP A 137 -6.31 -4.50 -21.21
C ASP A 137 -7.67 -3.97 -20.73
N GLY A 138 -7.78 -2.64 -20.58
CA GLY A 138 -8.99 -1.98 -20.13
C GLY A 138 -9.20 -2.02 -18.61
N THR A 139 -8.39 -2.76 -17.84
CA THR A 139 -8.52 -2.84 -16.38
C THR A 139 -7.59 -1.87 -15.66
N GLY A 140 -7.87 -1.54 -14.40
CA GLY A 140 -7.09 -0.57 -13.65
C GLY A 140 -5.65 -1.02 -13.40
N VAL A 141 -4.68 -0.11 -13.60
CA VAL A 141 -3.24 -0.37 -13.43
C VAL A 141 -2.75 0.22 -12.11
N ARG A 142 -2.02 -0.58 -11.34
CA ARG A 142 -1.45 -0.21 -10.04
C ARG A 142 0.00 -0.67 -9.93
N ASP A 143 0.77 0.05 -9.10
CA ASP A 143 2.09 -0.37 -8.65
C ASP A 143 1.91 -1.32 -7.46
N TYR A 144 2.33 -2.55 -7.61
CA TYR A 144 2.32 -3.54 -6.54
C TYR A 144 3.73 -3.71 -5.99
N ILE A 145 3.86 -3.70 -4.67
CA ILE A 145 5.13 -3.86 -3.97
C ILE A 145 5.08 -5.09 -3.07
N HIS A 146 6.15 -5.88 -3.07
CA HIS A 146 6.26 -7.01 -2.17
C HIS A 146 6.34 -6.55 -0.71
N VAL A 147 5.55 -7.15 0.18
CA VAL A 147 5.48 -6.76 1.59
C VAL A 147 6.85 -6.82 2.30
N VAL A 148 7.73 -7.75 1.91
CA VAL A 148 9.11 -7.84 2.46
C VAL A 148 9.96 -6.67 2.00
N ASP A 149 9.85 -6.24 0.72
CA ASP A 149 10.57 -5.06 0.25
C ASP A 149 10.05 -3.79 0.92
N LEU A 150 8.75 -3.69 1.14
CA LEU A 150 8.16 -2.61 1.92
C LEU A 150 8.72 -2.59 3.36
N ALA A 151 8.81 -3.74 4.02
CA ALA A 151 9.40 -3.84 5.36
C ALA A 151 10.88 -3.42 5.37
N LYS A 152 11.66 -3.84 4.36
CA LYS A 152 13.05 -3.37 4.18
C LYS A 152 13.12 -1.85 4.03
N GLY A 153 12.15 -1.22 3.32
CA GLY A 153 12.04 0.23 3.18
C GLY A 153 11.89 0.93 4.53
N HIS A 154 11.06 0.40 5.43
CA HIS A 154 10.94 0.92 6.79
C HIS A 154 12.26 0.81 7.58
N VAL A 155 12.95 -0.31 7.48
CA VAL A 155 14.26 -0.49 8.15
C VAL A 155 15.31 0.49 7.60
N LYS A 156 15.31 0.73 6.29
CA LYS A 156 16.20 1.74 5.68
C LYS A 156 15.85 3.15 6.15
N ALA A 157 14.57 3.47 6.25
CA ALA A 157 14.10 4.77 6.73
C ALA A 157 14.51 5.06 8.19
N LEU A 158 14.63 4.03 9.05
CA LEU A 158 15.12 4.19 10.44
C LEU A 158 16.51 4.83 10.49
N LYS A 159 17.40 4.46 9.56
CA LYS A 159 18.76 5.02 9.51
C LYS A 159 18.78 6.50 9.20
N LYS A 160 17.73 7.03 8.56
CA LYS A 160 17.62 8.44 8.22
C LYS A 160 17.57 9.34 9.44
N PHE A 161 17.13 8.84 10.61
CA PHE A 161 17.12 9.62 11.85
C PHE A 161 18.51 9.97 12.38
N GLU A 162 19.56 9.27 11.99
CA GLU A 162 20.95 9.62 12.30
C GLU A 162 21.36 10.97 11.67
N GLU A 163 20.71 11.33 10.56
CA GLU A 163 20.94 12.59 9.83
C GLU A 163 20.05 13.75 10.31
N LYS A 164 19.16 13.53 11.28
CA LYS A 164 18.10 14.48 11.70
C LYS A 164 17.32 15.00 10.49
N PRO A 165 16.52 14.17 9.86
CA PRO A 165 15.99 14.42 8.51
C PRO A 165 14.92 15.52 8.46
N GLU A 166 14.50 16.10 9.61
CA GLU A 166 13.36 17.01 9.67
C GLU A 166 12.08 16.32 9.19
N VAL A 167 11.51 16.76 8.08
CA VAL A 167 10.39 16.09 7.41
C VAL A 167 10.87 15.58 6.06
N ARG A 168 10.78 14.26 5.83
CA ARG A 168 11.12 13.63 4.56
C ARG A 168 9.98 12.73 4.07
N ILE A 169 9.78 12.74 2.76
CA ILE A 169 8.74 11.96 2.09
C ILE A 169 9.41 11.05 1.08
N TYR A 170 9.01 9.77 1.06
CA TYR A 170 9.49 8.78 0.10
C TYR A 170 8.33 7.95 -0.45
N ASN A 171 8.30 7.80 -1.77
CA ASN A 171 7.47 6.82 -2.45
C ASN A 171 8.12 5.44 -2.32
N LEU A 172 7.35 4.44 -1.90
CA LEU A 172 7.77 3.04 -1.89
C LEU A 172 6.88 2.23 -2.84
N GLY A 173 7.42 1.93 -3.99
CA GLY A 173 6.82 1.13 -5.05
C GLY A 173 7.90 0.50 -5.92
N THR A 174 7.50 -0.22 -6.94
CA THR A 174 8.41 -0.84 -7.92
C THR A 174 8.71 0.07 -9.10
N GLY A 175 7.86 1.08 -9.34
CA GLY A 175 7.88 1.88 -10.56
C GLY A 175 7.26 1.17 -11.77
N ILE A 176 6.65 0.00 -11.56
CA ILE A 176 6.03 -0.81 -12.62
C ILE A 176 4.53 -0.89 -12.36
N GLY A 177 3.74 -0.51 -13.37
CA GLY A 177 2.30 -0.68 -13.32
C GLY A 177 1.88 -2.06 -13.83
N TYR A 178 1.05 -2.76 -13.05
CA TYR A 178 0.40 -4.01 -13.46
C TYR A 178 -1.12 -3.83 -13.46
N SER A 179 -1.78 -4.37 -14.46
CA SER A 179 -3.23 -4.38 -14.55
C SER A 179 -3.84 -5.41 -13.58
N VAL A 180 -5.15 -5.33 -13.37
CA VAL A 180 -5.86 -6.35 -12.57
C VAL A 180 -5.71 -7.73 -13.20
N LEU A 181 -5.76 -7.83 -14.54
CA LEU A 181 -5.60 -9.09 -15.25
C LEU A 181 -4.16 -9.60 -15.24
N ASP A 182 -3.15 -8.71 -15.30
CA ASP A 182 -1.75 -9.11 -15.10
C ASP A 182 -1.54 -9.81 -13.75
N VAL A 183 -2.10 -9.24 -12.68
CA VAL A 183 -2.02 -9.83 -11.33
C VAL A 183 -2.77 -11.16 -11.26
N LEU A 184 -3.96 -11.24 -11.87
CA LEU A 184 -4.74 -12.49 -11.92
C LEU A 184 -3.95 -13.59 -12.63
N HIS A 185 -3.40 -13.31 -13.81
CA HIS A 185 -2.64 -14.29 -14.58
C HIS A 185 -1.35 -14.72 -13.85
N ALA A 186 -0.64 -13.77 -13.21
CA ALA A 186 0.52 -14.13 -12.39
C ALA A 186 0.15 -15.01 -11.20
N TYR A 187 -1.05 -14.82 -10.63
CA TYR A 187 -1.53 -15.67 -9.55
C TYR A 187 -1.97 -17.05 -10.04
N GLU A 188 -2.58 -17.14 -11.23
CA GLU A 188 -2.89 -18.40 -11.91
C GLU A 188 -1.63 -19.23 -12.17
N GLU A 189 -0.55 -18.58 -12.66
CA GLU A 189 0.76 -19.25 -12.81
C GLU A 189 1.25 -19.78 -11.45
N ALA A 190 1.16 -18.99 -10.39
CA ALA A 190 1.63 -19.37 -9.06
C ALA A 190 0.86 -20.52 -8.43
N CYS A 191 -0.47 -20.57 -8.61
CA CYS A 191 -1.31 -21.59 -8.00
C CYS A 191 -1.56 -22.81 -8.93
N GLY A 192 -1.18 -22.73 -10.22
CA GLY A 192 -1.39 -23.79 -11.21
C GLY A 192 -2.86 -24.03 -11.57
N LYS A 193 -3.72 -23.02 -11.39
CA LYS A 193 -5.17 -23.11 -11.63
C LYS A 193 -5.65 -21.94 -12.46
N THR A 194 -6.64 -22.15 -13.33
CA THR A 194 -7.42 -21.05 -13.91
C THR A 194 -8.45 -20.58 -12.91
N LEU A 195 -8.49 -19.28 -12.65
CA LEU A 195 -9.36 -18.68 -11.66
C LEU A 195 -10.52 -17.95 -12.33
N PRO A 196 -11.77 -18.26 -11.96
CA PRO A 196 -12.93 -17.61 -12.57
C PRO A 196 -13.02 -16.14 -12.15
N TYR A 197 -13.37 -15.27 -13.10
CA TYR A 197 -13.65 -13.86 -12.84
C TYR A 197 -14.87 -13.36 -13.64
N GLU A 198 -15.40 -12.23 -13.24
CA GLU A 198 -16.45 -11.53 -13.97
C GLU A 198 -16.14 -10.02 -14.00
N ILE A 199 -16.47 -9.38 -15.12
CA ILE A 199 -16.38 -7.93 -15.25
C ILE A 199 -17.58 -7.29 -14.52
N LYS A 200 -17.28 -6.27 -13.72
CA LYS A 200 -18.28 -5.45 -13.02
C LYS A 200 -18.14 -3.98 -13.41
N PRO A 201 -19.18 -3.16 -13.25
CA PRO A 201 -19.06 -1.72 -13.45
C PRO A 201 -17.92 -1.11 -12.62
N ARG A 202 -17.31 -0.04 -13.11
CA ARG A 202 -16.27 0.72 -12.38
C ARG A 202 -16.76 1.10 -10.99
N ARG A 203 -15.85 1.09 -10.02
CA ARG A 203 -16.11 1.63 -8.69
C ARG A 203 -15.93 3.15 -8.71
N ALA A 204 -16.79 3.86 -7.99
CA ALA A 204 -16.64 5.31 -7.84
C ALA A 204 -15.31 5.68 -7.19
N GLY A 205 -14.57 6.59 -7.82
CA GLY A 205 -13.28 7.07 -7.33
C GLY A 205 -12.06 6.22 -7.73
N ASP A 206 -12.23 5.14 -8.50
CA ASP A 206 -11.11 4.42 -9.09
C ASP A 206 -10.53 5.22 -10.27
N ILE A 207 -9.19 5.31 -10.32
CA ILE A 207 -8.43 5.92 -11.41
C ILE A 207 -7.85 4.85 -12.33
N ALA A 208 -7.60 5.18 -13.60
CA ALA A 208 -7.09 4.22 -14.59
C ALA A 208 -5.72 3.68 -14.20
N THR A 209 -4.76 4.56 -13.92
CA THR A 209 -3.36 4.19 -13.72
C THR A 209 -2.76 4.91 -12.51
N CYS A 210 -1.98 4.17 -11.69
CA CYS A 210 -1.29 4.72 -10.54
C CYS A 210 -0.03 3.90 -10.25
N TYR A 211 1.16 4.44 -10.61
CA TYR A 211 2.46 3.88 -10.25
C TYR A 211 3.48 5.00 -10.00
N CYS A 212 4.52 4.70 -9.23
CA CYS A 212 5.47 5.71 -8.77
C CYS A 212 6.77 5.76 -9.59
N ASP A 213 7.50 6.83 -9.32
CA ASP A 213 8.96 6.87 -9.42
C ASP A 213 9.53 6.75 -7.99
N ALA A 214 10.33 5.71 -7.74
CA ALA A 214 10.96 5.46 -6.44
C ALA A 214 12.45 5.89 -6.43
N THR A 215 12.88 6.71 -7.38
CA THR A 215 14.28 7.14 -7.53
C THR A 215 14.80 7.82 -6.25
N LYS A 216 13.99 8.67 -5.63
CA LYS A 216 14.37 9.35 -4.38
C LYS A 216 14.64 8.36 -3.23
N ALA A 217 13.81 7.34 -3.06
CA ALA A 217 14.06 6.30 -2.07
C ALA A 217 15.33 5.51 -2.37
N LYS A 218 15.64 5.26 -3.63
CA LYS A 218 16.89 4.61 -4.05
C LYS A 218 18.11 5.45 -3.73
N GLU A 219 18.09 6.74 -4.04
CA GLU A 219 19.22 7.65 -3.87
C GLU A 219 19.46 8.00 -2.40
N GLU A 220 18.39 8.34 -1.66
CA GLU A 220 18.52 8.84 -0.30
C GLU A 220 18.45 7.76 0.79
N LEU A 221 17.74 6.63 0.59
CA LEU A 221 17.64 5.54 1.55
C LEU A 221 18.54 4.34 1.18
N GLY A 222 19.08 4.29 -0.05
CA GLY A 222 19.73 3.10 -0.59
C GLY A 222 18.77 1.91 -0.63
N TRP A 223 17.49 2.17 -0.98
CA TRP A 223 16.44 1.17 -1.05
C TRP A 223 15.83 1.13 -2.45
N ALA A 224 15.59 -0.08 -2.94
CA ALA A 224 14.78 -0.34 -4.12
C ALA A 224 13.99 -1.63 -3.90
N ALA A 225 12.84 -1.75 -4.55
CA ALA A 225 12.11 -3.00 -4.60
C ALA A 225 12.90 -4.03 -5.42
N GLU A 226 13.01 -5.26 -4.91
CA GLU A 226 13.81 -6.34 -5.51
C GLU A 226 12.93 -7.43 -6.12
N LYS A 227 11.71 -7.64 -5.57
CA LYS A 227 10.80 -8.71 -5.95
C LYS A 227 9.76 -8.25 -6.98
N GLY A 228 9.56 -9.07 -8.02
CA GLY A 228 8.58 -8.83 -9.08
C GLY A 228 7.22 -9.47 -8.80
N ILE A 229 6.27 -9.25 -9.72
CA ILE A 229 4.88 -9.73 -9.56
C ILE A 229 4.78 -11.26 -9.43
N LYS A 230 5.65 -12.01 -10.11
CA LYS A 230 5.68 -13.48 -10.01
C LYS A 230 6.04 -13.96 -8.60
N GLU A 231 7.05 -13.35 -7.98
CA GLU A 231 7.45 -13.67 -6.61
C GLU A 231 6.39 -13.23 -5.61
N MET A 232 5.80 -12.05 -5.81
CA MET A 232 4.70 -11.54 -4.98
C MET A 232 3.53 -12.54 -4.95
N CYS A 233 3.11 -13.01 -6.11
CA CYS A 233 2.01 -13.98 -6.24
C CYS A 233 2.40 -15.36 -5.70
N ALA A 234 3.62 -15.83 -5.97
CA ALA A 234 4.11 -17.13 -5.49
C ALA A 234 4.19 -17.18 -3.95
N ASP A 235 4.75 -16.14 -3.32
CA ASP A 235 4.86 -16.06 -1.86
C ASP A 235 3.47 -15.91 -1.21
N SER A 236 2.56 -15.15 -1.82
CA SER A 236 1.16 -15.06 -1.39
C SER A 236 0.44 -16.41 -1.47
N TRP A 237 0.58 -17.12 -2.60
CA TRP A 237 0.00 -18.44 -2.76
C TRP A 237 0.57 -19.45 -1.78
N LYS A 238 1.89 -19.45 -1.57
CA LYS A 238 2.53 -20.31 -0.59
C LYS A 238 1.92 -20.12 0.81
N TRP A 239 1.79 -18.87 1.27
CA TRP A 239 1.10 -18.56 2.52
C TRP A 239 -0.31 -19.13 2.54
N GLN A 240 -1.13 -18.79 1.55
CA GLN A 240 -2.55 -19.17 1.51
C GLN A 240 -2.75 -20.68 1.43
N SER A 241 -1.91 -21.39 0.67
CA SER A 241 -2.00 -22.85 0.54
C SER A 241 -1.59 -23.60 1.81
N MET A 242 -0.61 -23.07 2.55
CA MET A 242 -0.17 -23.62 3.83
C MET A 242 -1.13 -23.26 4.98
N ASN A 243 -1.89 -22.17 4.83
CA ASN A 243 -2.78 -21.62 5.87
C ASN A 243 -4.17 -21.35 5.25
N PRO A 244 -4.89 -22.38 4.79
CA PRO A 244 -6.17 -22.17 4.11
C PRO A 244 -7.19 -21.47 5.00
N ASP A 245 -7.14 -21.66 6.32
CA ASP A 245 -8.00 -21.03 7.32
C ASP A 245 -7.37 -19.83 8.04
N GLY A 246 -6.26 -19.32 7.50
CA GLY A 246 -5.51 -18.22 8.09
C GLY A 246 -4.72 -18.64 9.34
N TYR A 247 -4.55 -17.71 10.29
CA TYR A 247 -3.88 -17.98 11.56
C TYR A 247 -4.74 -18.77 12.56
N ARG A 248 -5.99 -19.02 12.25
CA ARG A 248 -6.91 -19.75 13.13
C ARG A 248 -6.69 -21.24 12.90
N LYS A 249 -6.26 -21.91 13.95
CA LYS A 249 -6.25 -23.37 14.05
C LYS A 249 -7.54 -23.85 14.67
#